data_14cec72482e4c7b9156903aa4886c9bd
#
_entry.id   14cec72482e4c7b9156903aa4886c9bd
#
_cell.length_a   1.000
_cell.length_b   1.000
_cell.length_c   1.000
_cell.angle_alpha   90.00
_cell.angle_beta   90.00
_cell.angle_gamma   90.00
#
_symmetry.space_group_name_H-M   'P 1'
#
loop_
_entity.id
_entity.type
_entity.pdbx_description
1 polymer ?
#
loop_
_entity_poly.entity_id
_entity_poly.type
_entity_poly.pdbx_seq_one_letter_code
_entity_poly.pdbx_strand_id
1 'polypeptide(L)'
;LMQKGSSGAALLAIDGTVIGIHVGKFGVSIVAQTLPNSTKWSDILYAKKVEDYVKKRTDIFVPISKMENQSESIFSLNLSHYPKELQDRLTDFTVYDDHEYSKKYLDGLNAVKIGNIPQVKFRPRGTLVVDGELVELCENNAIEDGEYGITVGNLDVIYKDARKYATPQREDYDEELLIKAIKFVRKQFSFLYGTPFVPPEIVLRRIRRQTSPGGLWTLLCSTKGQVIEKYAPMLYKYMKDILEGKPIPTIMVSSAWKEELRLLEKILDGKVRTMVPVPIEVVCSFQMVFGNMMDIISNHDFRITKMAVGFSPYFGGWDALEHSFDGFDKYVETDISKYDSHVRNNIKTLMFNHFWSTFFVTPYEETIAWNVYSSLYHVQFLLPDGNVLYFPDGGRWSGEPLTACENSLINYVLFVYACHKQGFSDEYILNDTQCIFMGDDARCGFRRETTFSFDSWMDAYEQCGFPVGETQKKFLERFDVSFCSLKTLPRQYLGRYVFVPIDTKMLSSLR
;
A
#
# COMPACT_ATOMS: atom_id res chain seq x y z
N LEU A 1 33.48 -14.30 3.55
CA LEU A 1 32.95 -12.93 3.83
C LEU A 1 31.52 -12.88 3.33
N MET A 2 30.56 -12.97 4.23
CA MET A 2 29.15 -12.86 3.88
C MET A 2 28.77 -11.39 3.69
N GLN A 3 28.16 -11.08 2.56
CA GLN A 3 27.69 -9.72 2.22
C GLN A 3 26.34 -9.43 2.88
N LYS A 4 26.01 -8.13 3.02
CA LYS A 4 24.70 -7.66 3.46
C LYS A 4 23.65 -8.17 2.48
N GLY A 5 22.63 -8.89 2.95
CA GLY A 5 21.59 -9.51 2.11
C GLY A 5 21.69 -11.04 1.95
N SER A 6 22.67 -11.70 2.60
CA SER A 6 22.84 -13.16 2.53
C SER A 6 21.94 -13.94 3.52
N SER A 7 21.01 -13.28 4.21
CA SER A 7 20.05 -13.97 5.08
C SER A 7 19.18 -14.93 4.26
N GLY A 8 19.05 -16.17 4.74
CA GLY A 8 18.40 -17.25 4.01
C GLY A 8 19.34 -18.06 3.07
N ALA A 9 20.59 -17.63 2.89
CA ALA A 9 21.55 -18.40 2.10
C ALA A 9 21.90 -19.72 2.79
N ALA A 10 21.92 -20.80 2.01
CA ALA A 10 22.35 -22.10 2.49
C ALA A 10 23.85 -22.11 2.79
N LEU A 11 24.22 -22.66 3.91
CA LEU A 11 25.62 -23.00 4.24
C LEU A 11 25.90 -24.41 3.76
N LEU A 12 26.80 -24.55 2.81
CA LEU A 12 27.14 -25.83 2.22
C LEU A 12 28.51 -26.33 2.77
N ALA A 13 28.61 -27.63 3.04
CA ALA A 13 29.86 -28.29 3.16
C ALA A 13 30.55 -28.45 1.79
N ILE A 14 31.84 -28.82 1.76
CA ILE A 14 32.62 -28.99 0.53
C ILE A 14 32.02 -30.04 -0.40
N ASP A 15 31.34 -31.03 0.16
CA ASP A 15 30.61 -32.08 -0.57
C ASP A 15 29.24 -31.68 -1.06
N GLY A 16 28.81 -30.42 -0.88
CA GLY A 16 27.50 -29.91 -1.27
C GLY A 16 26.39 -30.19 -0.26
N THR A 17 26.70 -30.80 0.89
CA THR A 17 25.68 -31.01 1.94
C THR A 17 25.27 -29.69 2.57
N VAL A 18 23.95 -29.45 2.74
CA VAL A 18 23.43 -28.28 3.44
C VAL A 18 23.60 -28.46 4.94
N ILE A 19 24.47 -27.66 5.55
CA ILE A 19 24.81 -27.76 7.00
C ILE A 19 24.07 -26.71 7.83
N GLY A 20 23.46 -25.71 7.20
CA GLY A 20 22.69 -24.68 7.88
C GLY A 20 22.11 -23.65 6.94
N ILE A 21 21.32 -22.75 7.49
CA ILE A 21 20.78 -21.59 6.79
C ILE A 21 21.23 -20.34 7.53
N HIS A 22 21.77 -19.38 6.81
CA HIS A 22 22.14 -18.09 7.37
C HIS A 22 20.88 -17.29 7.71
N VAL A 23 20.58 -17.09 8.99
CA VAL A 23 19.38 -16.38 9.47
C VAL A 23 19.61 -14.91 9.77
N GLY A 24 20.84 -14.43 9.73
CA GLY A 24 21.15 -13.01 9.91
C GLY A 24 22.50 -12.78 10.59
N LYS A 25 22.75 -11.50 10.86
CA LYS A 25 23.92 -11.04 11.60
C LYS A 25 23.45 -10.30 12.85
N PHE A 26 23.84 -10.78 14.02
CA PHE A 26 23.54 -10.13 15.28
C PHE A 26 24.84 -9.50 15.85
N GLY A 27 24.93 -8.18 15.82
CA GLY A 27 26.18 -7.50 16.18
C GLY A 27 27.34 -7.88 15.26
N VAL A 28 28.41 -8.42 15.82
CA VAL A 28 29.57 -8.96 15.07
C VAL A 28 29.46 -10.46 14.81
N SER A 29 28.45 -11.13 15.35
CA SER A 29 28.28 -12.58 15.23
C SER A 29 27.39 -12.94 14.04
N ILE A 30 27.77 -13.98 13.30
CA ILE A 30 26.93 -14.57 12.26
C ILE A 30 26.08 -15.64 12.93
N VAL A 31 24.75 -15.51 12.81
CA VAL A 31 23.82 -16.51 13.34
C VAL A 31 23.40 -17.41 12.19
N ALA A 32 23.59 -18.69 12.34
CA ALA A 32 23.15 -19.72 11.43
C ALA A 32 22.41 -20.81 12.19
N GLN A 33 21.33 -21.30 11.64
CA GLN A 33 20.57 -22.42 12.17
C GLN A 33 21.08 -23.69 11.52
N THR A 34 21.57 -24.61 12.32
CA THR A 34 22.01 -25.96 11.86
C THR A 34 20.79 -26.81 11.53
N LEU A 35 20.85 -27.55 10.43
CA LEU A 35 19.83 -28.50 10.01
C LEU A 35 20.23 -29.93 10.49
N PRO A 36 19.25 -30.83 10.73
CA PRO A 36 19.55 -32.23 11.03
C PRO A 36 20.34 -32.87 9.91
N ASN A 37 21.31 -33.75 10.28
CA ASN A 37 22.27 -34.37 9.36
C ASN A 37 21.67 -35.22 8.20
N SER A 38 20.37 -35.45 8.19
CA SER A 38 19.66 -36.23 7.16
C SER A 38 18.83 -35.38 6.18
N THR A 39 18.92 -34.05 6.25
CA THR A 39 18.05 -33.18 5.45
C THR A 39 18.57 -33.06 4.01
N LYS A 40 17.83 -33.61 3.04
CA LYS A 40 18.10 -33.42 1.62
C LYS A 40 17.39 -32.14 1.14
N TRP A 41 17.85 -31.52 0.04
CA TRP A 41 17.21 -30.34 -0.58
C TRP A 41 15.73 -30.56 -0.87
N SER A 42 15.34 -31.78 -1.28
CA SER A 42 13.94 -32.17 -1.48
C SER A 42 13.07 -32.10 -0.21
N ASP A 43 13.69 -32.21 0.96
CA ASP A 43 13.00 -32.22 2.26
C ASP A 43 12.89 -30.81 2.83
N ILE A 44 13.71 -29.89 2.32
CA ILE A 44 13.68 -28.45 2.64
C ILE A 44 12.63 -27.71 1.79
N LEU A 45 12.11 -28.35 0.74
CA LEU A 45 11.03 -27.79 -0.07
C LEU A 45 9.76 -27.63 0.78
N TYR A 46 9.61 -26.44 1.29
CA TYR A 46 8.44 -25.89 1.99
C TYR A 46 7.11 -26.19 1.28
N ALA A 47 7.13 -26.46 -0.03
CA ALA A 47 5.98 -26.70 -0.87
C ALA A 47 5.00 -27.72 -0.28
N LYS A 48 5.49 -28.86 0.24
CA LYS A 48 4.62 -29.93 0.73
C LYS A 48 3.93 -29.59 2.05
N LYS A 49 4.64 -28.93 2.97
CA LYS A 49 4.02 -28.45 4.24
C LYS A 49 3.03 -27.31 4.00
N VAL A 50 3.32 -26.42 3.05
CA VAL A 50 2.42 -25.33 2.66
C VAL A 50 1.18 -25.88 1.96
N GLU A 51 1.30 -26.87 1.05
CA GLU A 51 0.13 -27.51 0.41
C GLU A 51 -0.74 -28.28 1.41
N ASP A 52 -0.16 -29.02 2.34
CA ASP A 52 -0.92 -29.74 3.38
C ASP A 52 -1.59 -28.79 4.38
N TYR A 53 -0.97 -27.65 4.66
CA TYR A 53 -1.51 -26.61 5.52
C TYR A 53 -2.63 -25.82 4.83
N VAL A 54 -2.48 -25.52 3.54
CA VAL A 54 -3.50 -24.86 2.72
C VAL A 54 -4.70 -25.79 2.49
N LYS A 55 -4.48 -27.09 2.26
CA LYS A 55 -5.58 -28.08 2.13
C LYS A 55 -6.42 -28.23 3.40
N LYS A 56 -5.83 -27.99 4.58
CA LYS A 56 -6.57 -28.02 5.86
C LYS A 56 -7.39 -26.77 6.14
N ARG A 57 -7.25 -25.71 5.35
CA ARG A 57 -7.85 -24.38 5.62
C ARG A 57 -8.85 -23.87 4.60
N THR A 58 -9.23 -24.67 3.62
CA THR A 58 -10.26 -24.28 2.64
C THR A 58 -11.65 -24.06 3.25
N ASP A 59 -11.84 -24.37 4.54
CA ASP A 59 -13.14 -24.35 5.21
C ASP A 59 -13.30 -23.28 6.29
N ILE A 60 -12.31 -22.39 6.50
CA ILE A 60 -12.47 -21.30 7.44
C ILE A 60 -12.92 -20.04 6.71
N PHE A 61 -14.18 -20.02 6.32
CA PHE A 61 -14.92 -18.78 6.14
C PHE A 61 -14.97 -18.07 7.50
N VAL A 62 -14.37 -16.88 7.58
CA VAL A 62 -14.72 -15.96 8.66
C VAL A 62 -16.12 -15.45 8.32
N PRO A 63 -17.15 -15.84 9.07
CA PRO A 63 -18.52 -15.44 8.72
C PRO A 63 -18.64 -13.93 8.76
N ILE A 64 -19.27 -13.35 7.76
CA ILE A 64 -19.69 -11.95 7.71
C ILE A 64 -20.44 -11.53 9.00
N SER A 65 -21.10 -12.48 9.69
CA SER A 65 -21.76 -12.28 10.98
C SER A 65 -20.86 -11.79 12.13
N LYS A 66 -19.52 -11.93 12.04
CA LYS A 66 -18.60 -11.27 12.99
C LYS A 66 -18.36 -9.80 12.68
N MET A 67 -18.74 -9.33 11.49
CA MET A 67 -18.67 -7.91 11.13
C MET A 67 -19.84 -7.10 11.70
N GLU A 68 -21.00 -7.71 11.93
CA GLU A 68 -22.20 -7.03 12.41
C GLU A 68 -22.06 -6.44 13.83
N ASN A 69 -21.22 -7.04 14.67
CA ASN A 69 -20.97 -6.52 16.03
C ASN A 69 -20.06 -5.28 16.08
N GLN A 70 -19.46 -4.85 14.98
CA GLN A 70 -18.67 -3.61 14.92
C GLN A 70 -19.51 -2.38 14.52
N SER A 71 -20.71 -2.58 13.96
CA SER A 71 -21.53 -1.49 13.42
C SER A 71 -22.02 -0.50 14.50
N GLU A 72 -22.34 -0.96 15.70
CA GLU A 72 -22.79 -0.07 16.77
C GLU A 72 -21.69 0.84 17.33
N SER A 73 -20.42 0.39 17.31
CA SER A 73 -19.29 1.17 17.79
C SER A 73 -18.89 2.33 16.87
N ILE A 74 -19.28 2.28 15.58
CA ILE A 74 -18.91 3.32 14.60
C ILE A 74 -19.57 4.66 14.90
N PHE A 75 -20.74 4.66 15.55
CA PHE A 75 -21.51 5.85 15.89
C PHE A 75 -21.15 6.45 17.25
N SER A 76 -20.17 5.89 17.95
CA SER A 76 -19.69 6.39 19.22
C SER A 76 -18.20 6.72 19.19
N LEU A 77 -17.80 7.78 19.88
CA LEU A 77 -16.40 8.17 20.01
C LEU A 77 -15.74 7.33 21.13
N ASN A 78 -14.87 6.38 20.76
CA ASN A 78 -14.12 5.60 21.72
C ASN A 78 -12.75 6.22 22.00
N LEU A 79 -12.58 6.84 23.15
CA LEU A 79 -11.36 7.51 23.58
C LEU A 79 -10.58 6.71 24.63
N SER A 80 -11.00 5.51 25.00
CA SER A 80 -10.43 4.73 26.12
C SER A 80 -8.93 4.44 25.98
N HIS A 81 -8.41 4.40 24.77
CA HIS A 81 -7.00 4.15 24.47
C HIS A 81 -6.16 5.43 24.28
N TYR A 82 -6.79 6.61 24.41
CA TYR A 82 -6.09 7.90 24.37
C TYR A 82 -5.75 8.41 25.79
N PRO A 83 -4.77 9.31 25.93
CA PRO A 83 -4.43 9.90 27.22
C PRO A 83 -5.58 10.75 27.77
N LYS A 84 -5.65 10.83 29.11
CA LYS A 84 -6.68 11.58 29.82
C LYS A 84 -6.80 13.03 29.34
N GLU A 85 -5.67 13.67 29.03
CA GLU A 85 -5.62 15.03 28.48
C GLU A 85 -6.45 15.16 27.18
N LEU A 86 -6.45 14.16 26.31
CA LEU A 86 -7.24 14.17 25.08
C LEU A 86 -8.70 13.86 25.37
N GLN A 87 -8.96 12.89 26.26
CA GLN A 87 -10.31 12.55 26.68
C GLN A 87 -11.03 13.76 27.25
N ASP A 88 -10.37 14.54 28.11
CA ASP A 88 -10.93 15.74 28.75
C ASP A 88 -11.17 16.89 27.77
N ARG A 89 -10.43 16.94 26.67
CA ARG A 89 -10.64 17.94 25.60
C ARG A 89 -11.81 17.63 24.67
N LEU A 90 -12.22 16.37 24.56
CA LEU A 90 -13.18 15.89 23.56
C LEU A 90 -14.51 15.47 24.17
N THR A 91 -14.97 16.19 25.19
CA THR A 91 -16.23 15.88 25.89
C THR A 91 -17.48 16.09 25.03
N ASP A 92 -17.37 16.87 23.94
CA ASP A 92 -18.53 17.30 23.14
C ASP A 92 -18.46 16.68 21.74
N PHE A 93 -18.84 15.40 21.62
CA PHE A 93 -19.15 14.82 20.33
C PHE A 93 -20.62 15.08 20.02
N THR A 94 -20.89 16.06 19.16
CA THR A 94 -22.26 16.40 18.78
C THR A 94 -22.64 15.80 17.45
N VAL A 95 -23.77 15.11 17.38
CA VAL A 95 -24.37 14.68 16.12
C VAL A 95 -25.09 15.88 15.51
N TYR A 96 -24.57 16.42 14.39
CA TYR A 96 -25.21 17.49 13.65
C TYR A 96 -25.94 16.93 12.42
N ASP A 97 -27.22 17.24 12.26
CA ASP A 97 -28.01 16.76 11.11
C ASP A 97 -27.78 17.56 9.81
N ASP A 98 -27.27 18.79 9.90
CA ASP A 98 -27.24 19.71 8.77
C ASP A 98 -25.87 20.36 8.56
N HIS A 99 -25.04 19.76 7.70
CA HIS A 99 -23.78 20.37 7.27
C HIS A 99 -23.79 20.63 5.76
N GLU A 100 -23.60 21.91 5.36
CA GLU A 100 -23.69 22.39 3.99
C GLU A 100 -22.79 21.61 3.01
N TYR A 101 -21.53 21.36 3.37
CA TYR A 101 -20.58 20.63 2.51
C TYR A 101 -20.96 19.16 2.34
N SER A 102 -21.45 18.49 3.38
CA SER A 102 -21.90 17.10 3.28
C SER A 102 -23.07 16.97 2.33
N LYS A 103 -24.06 17.88 2.41
CA LYS A 103 -25.17 17.95 1.46
C LYS A 103 -24.68 18.21 0.04
N LYS A 104 -23.81 19.19 -0.15
CA LYS A 104 -23.33 19.59 -1.47
C LYS A 104 -22.57 18.47 -2.20
N TYR A 105 -21.77 17.66 -1.49
CA TYR A 105 -20.83 16.72 -2.12
C TYR A 105 -21.16 15.25 -1.92
N LEU A 106 -21.90 14.88 -0.88
CA LEU A 106 -22.10 13.49 -0.46
C LEU A 106 -23.57 13.06 -0.50
N ASP A 107 -24.51 13.96 -0.76
CA ASP A 107 -25.92 13.63 -0.83
C ASP A 107 -26.20 12.59 -1.92
N GLY A 108 -27.00 11.57 -1.58
CA GLY A 108 -27.30 10.44 -2.47
C GLY A 108 -26.16 9.45 -2.70
N LEU A 109 -25.03 9.57 -2.00
CA LEU A 109 -23.90 8.64 -2.06
C LEU A 109 -23.81 7.76 -0.82
N ASN A 110 -23.04 6.67 -0.90
CA ASN A 110 -22.84 5.74 0.22
C ASN A 110 -21.85 6.33 1.26
N ALA A 111 -22.29 7.39 1.94
CA ALA A 111 -21.55 8.05 3.02
C ALA A 111 -22.52 8.41 4.15
N VAL A 112 -22.12 8.12 5.39
CA VAL A 112 -22.90 8.41 6.58
C VAL A 112 -22.18 9.47 7.41
N LYS A 113 -22.88 10.55 7.75
CA LYS A 113 -22.39 11.53 8.71
C LYS A 113 -22.62 11.00 10.13
N ILE A 114 -21.57 10.90 10.93
CA ILE A 114 -21.60 10.37 12.29
C ILE A 114 -21.73 11.49 13.32
N GLY A 115 -20.99 12.60 13.14
CA GLY A 115 -20.99 13.69 14.10
C GLY A 115 -19.97 14.77 13.76
N ASN A 116 -19.71 15.63 14.74
CA ASN A 116 -18.71 16.70 14.66
C ASN A 116 -17.88 16.78 15.94
N ILE A 117 -16.59 17.06 15.81
CA ILE A 117 -15.66 17.34 16.90
C ILE A 117 -15.32 18.85 16.84
N PRO A 118 -15.98 19.69 17.65
CA PRO A 118 -15.86 21.16 17.56
C PRO A 118 -14.44 21.69 17.80
N GLN A 119 -13.59 20.90 18.48
CA GLN A 119 -12.20 21.24 18.78
C GLN A 119 -11.29 21.13 17.55
N VAL A 120 -11.70 20.38 16.51
CA VAL A 120 -11.00 20.28 15.23
C VAL A 120 -11.48 21.44 14.36
N LYS A 121 -10.56 22.32 14.00
CA LYS A 121 -10.87 23.48 13.15
C LYS A 121 -9.95 23.47 11.94
N PHE A 122 -10.53 23.77 10.79
CA PHE A 122 -9.77 23.96 9.56
C PHE A 122 -8.76 25.11 9.75
N ARG A 123 -7.48 24.79 9.50
CA ARG A 123 -6.41 25.78 9.49
C ARG A 123 -5.72 25.69 8.15
N PRO A 124 -5.88 26.69 7.26
CA PRO A 124 -5.05 26.76 6.06
C PRO A 124 -3.58 26.81 6.49
N ARG A 125 -2.72 26.02 5.87
CA ARG A 125 -1.29 26.11 6.10
C ARG A 125 -0.74 27.35 5.44
N GLY A 126 0.33 27.88 6.00
CA GLY A 126 0.99 29.08 5.52
C GLY A 126 1.63 28.90 4.14
N THR A 127 2.02 30.03 3.58
CA THR A 127 2.68 30.13 2.27
C THR A 127 3.96 29.33 2.16
N LEU A 128 4.14 28.70 1.00
CA LEU A 128 5.42 28.12 0.60
C LEU A 128 6.54 29.18 0.68
N VAL A 129 7.68 28.75 1.18
CA VAL A 129 8.92 29.48 1.01
C VAL A 129 9.50 29.05 -0.34
N VAL A 130 9.48 29.95 -1.31
CA VAL A 130 10.10 29.73 -2.61
C VAL A 130 11.59 30.06 -2.49
N ASP A 131 12.45 29.17 -2.95
CA ASP A 131 13.89 29.43 -3.02
C ASP A 131 14.16 30.41 -4.18
N GLY A 132 14.50 31.65 -3.84
CA GLY A 132 14.70 32.70 -4.83
C GLY A 132 15.86 32.44 -5.78
N GLU A 133 16.94 31.78 -5.33
CA GLU A 133 18.08 31.42 -6.19
C GLU A 133 17.69 30.39 -7.24
N LEU A 134 16.86 29.41 -6.89
CA LEU A 134 16.34 28.42 -7.84
C LEU A 134 15.37 29.04 -8.85
N VAL A 135 14.55 30.01 -8.42
CA VAL A 135 13.67 30.77 -9.34
C VAL A 135 14.49 31.51 -10.37
N GLU A 136 15.50 32.27 -9.93
CA GLU A 136 16.39 33.05 -10.82
C GLU A 136 17.15 32.12 -11.80
N LEU A 137 17.63 30.96 -11.33
CA LEU A 137 18.26 29.94 -12.20
C LEU A 137 17.31 29.42 -13.28
N CYS A 138 16.07 29.18 -12.93
CA CYS A 138 15.04 28.71 -13.89
C CYS A 138 14.69 29.80 -14.89
N GLU A 139 14.52 31.04 -14.48
CA GLU A 139 14.23 32.18 -15.34
C GLU A 139 15.37 32.44 -16.34
N ASN A 140 16.63 32.40 -15.88
CA ASN A 140 17.80 32.59 -16.71
C ASN A 140 18.01 31.48 -17.76
N ASN A 141 17.44 30.31 -17.57
CA ASN A 141 17.51 29.18 -18.53
C ASN A 141 16.24 29.04 -19.38
N ALA A 142 15.39 30.08 -19.44
CA ALA A 142 14.17 30.10 -20.24
C ALA A 142 13.27 28.84 -20.04
N ILE A 143 13.20 28.35 -18.81
CA ILE A 143 12.30 27.25 -18.48
C ILE A 143 10.89 27.80 -18.47
N GLU A 144 10.06 27.34 -19.42
CA GLU A 144 8.68 27.81 -19.57
C GLU A 144 7.92 27.67 -18.25
N ASP A 145 7.33 28.77 -17.84
CA ASP A 145 6.56 28.90 -16.61
C ASP A 145 5.08 28.68 -16.92
N GLY A 146 4.38 27.90 -16.12
CA GLY A 146 2.94 27.98 -16.12
C GLY A 146 2.16 26.69 -16.17
N GLU A 147 2.77 25.50 -16.44
CA GLU A 147 2.00 24.26 -16.49
C GLU A 147 1.72 23.67 -15.10
N TYR A 148 2.58 23.92 -14.11
CA TYR A 148 2.48 23.31 -12.78
C TYR A 148 2.35 24.37 -11.69
N GLY A 149 1.49 24.07 -10.71
CA GLY A 149 1.31 24.85 -9.51
C GLY A 149 1.27 23.96 -8.28
N ILE A 150 1.36 24.59 -7.10
CA ILE A 150 1.23 23.89 -5.84
C ILE A 150 -0.23 23.83 -5.44
N THR A 151 -0.68 22.66 -5.00
CA THR A 151 -2.05 22.46 -4.55
C THR A 151 -2.31 23.20 -3.24
N VAL A 152 -3.38 24.00 -3.22
CA VAL A 152 -3.88 24.66 -2.03
C VAL A 152 -5.13 23.94 -1.55
N GLY A 153 -5.16 23.56 -0.27
CA GLY A 153 -6.31 22.91 0.33
C GLY A 153 -7.37 23.90 0.78
N ASN A 154 -8.62 23.62 0.43
CA ASN A 154 -9.79 24.23 1.04
C ASN A 154 -10.85 23.15 1.32
N LEU A 155 -11.89 23.46 2.05
CA LEU A 155 -12.91 22.47 2.42
C LEU A 155 -13.62 21.88 1.21
N ASP A 156 -13.96 22.70 0.19
CA ASP A 156 -14.61 22.21 -1.02
C ASP A 156 -13.83 21.11 -1.71
N VAL A 157 -12.51 21.30 -1.90
CA VAL A 157 -11.66 20.28 -2.57
C VAL A 157 -11.49 19.03 -1.74
N ILE A 158 -11.49 19.15 -0.40
CA ILE A 158 -11.38 18.00 0.51
C ILE A 158 -12.64 17.15 0.45
N TYR A 159 -13.82 17.76 0.52
CA TYR A 159 -15.09 17.05 0.39
C TYR A 159 -15.26 16.44 -1.01
N LYS A 160 -14.90 17.20 -2.06
CA LYS A 160 -14.92 16.72 -3.45
C LYS A 160 -14.02 15.47 -3.64
N ASP A 161 -12.84 15.44 -3.01
CA ASP A 161 -11.96 14.27 -3.08
C ASP A 161 -12.49 13.13 -2.20
N ALA A 162 -13.05 13.40 -1.01
CA ALA A 162 -13.63 12.38 -0.13
C ALA A 162 -14.80 11.62 -0.80
N ARG A 163 -15.50 12.26 -1.73
CA ARG A 163 -16.59 11.67 -2.52
C ARG A 163 -16.17 10.35 -3.22
N LYS A 164 -14.90 10.20 -3.57
CA LYS A 164 -14.38 8.97 -4.22
C LYS A 164 -14.59 7.71 -3.40
N TYR A 165 -14.61 7.82 -2.06
CA TYR A 165 -14.85 6.69 -1.15
C TYR A 165 -16.33 6.29 -1.06
N ALA A 166 -17.24 7.17 -1.44
CA ALA A 166 -18.69 6.97 -1.42
C ALA A 166 -19.27 6.61 -2.80
N THR A 167 -18.47 6.67 -3.87
CA THR A 167 -18.94 6.41 -5.23
C THR A 167 -19.12 4.90 -5.44
N PRO A 168 -20.29 4.42 -5.89
CA PRO A 168 -20.50 3.02 -6.22
C PRO A 168 -19.50 2.51 -7.24
N GLN A 169 -19.13 1.24 -7.14
CA GLN A 169 -18.19 0.55 -8.03
C GLN A 169 -18.88 -0.66 -8.67
N ARG A 170 -18.33 -1.08 -9.79
CA ARG A 170 -18.69 -2.34 -10.42
C ARG A 170 -17.99 -3.46 -9.65
N GLU A 171 -18.71 -4.52 -9.34
CA GLU A 171 -18.23 -5.68 -8.58
C GLU A 171 -18.87 -6.98 -9.13
N ASP A 172 -18.67 -7.21 -10.44
CA ASP A 172 -19.22 -8.37 -11.16
C ASP A 172 -18.10 -9.31 -11.67
N TYR A 173 -17.00 -9.34 -10.93
CA TYR A 173 -15.85 -10.22 -11.22
C TYR A 173 -16.16 -11.68 -10.91
N ASP A 174 -15.47 -12.58 -11.63
CA ASP A 174 -15.44 -14.00 -11.33
C ASP A 174 -14.55 -14.24 -10.09
N GLU A 175 -15.19 -14.51 -8.94
CA GLU A 175 -14.49 -14.66 -7.66
C GLU A 175 -13.54 -15.88 -7.67
N GLU A 176 -13.94 -17.01 -8.28
CA GLU A 176 -13.09 -18.20 -8.34
C GLU A 176 -11.83 -17.93 -9.16
N LEU A 177 -11.97 -17.22 -10.27
CA LEU A 177 -10.86 -16.83 -11.13
C LEU A 177 -9.95 -15.81 -10.44
N LEU A 178 -10.52 -14.87 -9.68
CA LEU A 178 -9.75 -13.90 -8.89
C LEU A 178 -8.98 -14.60 -7.77
N ILE A 179 -9.60 -15.53 -7.06
CA ILE A 179 -8.93 -16.36 -6.05
C ILE A 179 -7.80 -17.19 -6.69
N LYS A 180 -8.01 -17.71 -7.90
CA LYS A 180 -6.96 -18.41 -8.65
C LYS A 180 -5.76 -17.47 -8.93
N ALA A 181 -6.03 -16.23 -9.36
CA ALA A 181 -5.01 -15.22 -9.58
C ALA A 181 -4.24 -14.87 -8.29
N ILE A 182 -4.95 -14.68 -7.17
CA ILE A 182 -4.32 -14.45 -5.86
C ILE A 182 -3.39 -15.62 -5.48
N LYS A 183 -3.86 -16.85 -5.64
CA LYS A 183 -3.08 -18.06 -5.34
C LYS A 183 -1.85 -18.19 -6.26
N PHE A 184 -1.96 -17.79 -7.52
CA PHE A 184 -0.84 -17.75 -8.45
C PHE A 184 0.24 -16.76 -7.98
N VAL A 185 -0.15 -15.52 -7.67
CA VAL A 185 0.78 -14.50 -7.16
C VAL A 185 1.40 -14.95 -5.84
N ARG A 186 0.62 -15.47 -4.90
CA ARG A 186 1.09 -15.94 -3.60
C ARG A 186 2.23 -16.97 -3.70
N LYS A 187 2.22 -17.86 -4.68
CA LYS A 187 3.29 -18.88 -4.85
C LYS A 187 4.68 -18.25 -4.93
N GLN A 188 4.77 -17.04 -5.48
CA GLN A 188 6.03 -16.29 -5.64
C GLN A 188 6.50 -15.64 -4.33
N PHE A 189 5.66 -15.63 -3.30
CA PHE A 189 5.93 -15.06 -1.98
C PHE A 189 6.07 -16.13 -0.88
N SER A 190 6.29 -17.39 -1.24
CA SER A 190 6.42 -18.50 -0.27
C SER A 190 7.51 -18.28 0.78
N PHE A 191 8.50 -17.44 0.50
CA PHE A 191 9.55 -17.03 1.42
C PHE A 191 9.05 -16.22 2.63
N LEU A 192 7.79 -15.76 2.63
CA LEU A 192 7.19 -15.07 3.77
C LEU A 192 6.66 -16.02 4.85
N TYR A 193 6.53 -17.32 4.55
CA TYR A 193 5.96 -18.29 5.49
C TYR A 193 6.76 -18.36 6.81
N GLY A 194 6.04 -18.26 7.92
CA GLY A 194 6.63 -18.32 9.25
C GLY A 194 7.41 -17.06 9.66
N THR A 195 7.20 -15.94 8.96
CA THR A 195 7.81 -14.67 9.36
C THR A 195 7.26 -14.24 10.72
N PRO A 196 8.09 -14.07 11.76
CA PRO A 196 7.63 -13.75 13.10
C PRO A 196 7.13 -12.31 13.20
N PHE A 197 6.25 -12.04 14.15
CA PHE A 197 5.87 -10.69 14.53
C PHE A 197 7.08 -9.88 15.03
N VAL A 198 7.02 -8.57 14.86
CA VAL A 198 8.01 -7.65 15.41
C VAL A 198 7.69 -7.41 16.89
N PRO A 199 8.62 -7.62 17.82
CA PRO A 199 8.39 -7.32 19.23
C PRO A 199 8.01 -5.83 19.44
N PRO A 200 7.06 -5.51 20.35
CA PRO A 200 6.63 -4.13 20.61
C PRO A 200 7.76 -3.14 20.88
N GLU A 201 8.82 -3.60 21.56
CA GLU A 201 10.00 -2.79 21.89
C GLU A 201 10.80 -2.38 20.65
N ILE A 202 10.78 -3.23 19.61
CA ILE A 202 11.42 -2.97 18.32
C ILE A 202 10.54 -2.09 17.45
N VAL A 203 9.21 -2.27 17.50
CA VAL A 203 8.24 -1.50 16.71
C VAL A 203 8.48 0.00 16.87
N LEU A 204 8.50 0.51 18.12
CA LEU A 204 8.64 1.97 18.36
C LEU A 204 9.98 2.55 17.87
N ARG A 205 11.02 1.71 17.71
CA ARG A 205 12.31 2.12 17.13
C ARG A 205 12.26 2.21 15.61
N ARG A 206 11.37 1.43 14.95
CA ARG A 206 11.19 1.40 13.49
C ARG A 206 10.27 2.51 12.98
N ILE A 207 9.43 3.08 13.84
CA ILE A 207 8.48 4.13 13.45
C ILE A 207 9.21 5.40 12.99
N ARG A 208 8.83 5.89 11.81
CA ARG A 208 9.34 7.15 11.26
C ARG A 208 8.83 8.34 12.08
N ARG A 209 9.70 8.95 12.88
CA ARG A 209 9.34 9.93 13.92
C ARG A 209 8.85 11.28 13.39
N GLN A 210 9.29 11.71 12.21
CA GLN A 210 9.06 13.07 11.69
C GLN A 210 7.68 13.24 11.00
N THR A 211 6.91 12.17 10.85
CA THR A 211 5.61 12.22 10.19
C THR A 211 4.47 12.52 11.17
N SER A 212 3.32 12.98 10.63
CA SER A 212 2.09 13.22 11.42
C SER A 212 1.70 11.98 12.23
N PRO A 213 1.24 12.15 13.48
CA PRO A 213 0.78 11.04 14.31
C PRO A 213 -0.59 10.50 13.85
N GLY A 214 -1.32 11.21 13.00
CA GLY A 214 -2.65 10.84 12.50
C GLY A 214 -3.76 10.88 13.54
N GLY A 215 -5.01 10.79 13.06
CA GLY A 215 -6.19 10.77 13.90
C GLY A 215 -6.24 11.94 14.90
N LEU A 216 -6.77 11.65 16.09
CA LEU A 216 -6.91 12.63 17.17
C LEU A 216 -5.60 13.03 17.84
N TRP A 217 -4.53 12.27 17.65
CA TRP A 217 -3.21 12.61 18.20
C TRP A 217 -2.70 13.96 17.69
N THR A 218 -3.17 14.41 16.53
CA THR A 218 -2.82 15.73 15.97
C THR A 218 -3.26 16.90 16.83
N LEU A 219 -4.19 16.70 17.77
CA LEU A 219 -4.61 17.68 18.76
C LEU A 219 -3.62 17.85 19.91
N LEU A 220 -2.76 16.85 20.16
CA LEU A 220 -1.77 16.86 21.24
C LEU A 220 -0.33 17.00 20.75
N CYS A 221 0.00 16.39 19.62
CA CYS A 221 1.35 16.26 19.10
C CYS A 221 1.40 16.53 17.59
N SER A 222 2.46 17.17 17.12
CA SER A 222 2.66 17.43 15.69
C SER A 222 3.31 16.25 14.95
N THR A 223 4.05 15.40 15.66
CA THR A 223 4.79 14.28 15.07
C THR A 223 4.64 12.98 15.87
N LYS A 224 4.83 11.84 15.19
CA LYS A 224 4.92 10.53 15.84
C LYS A 224 6.02 10.46 16.89
N GLY A 225 7.14 11.16 16.69
CA GLY A 225 8.23 11.25 17.65
C GLY A 225 7.78 11.81 18.99
N GLN A 226 7.01 12.90 18.97
CA GLN A 226 6.47 13.50 20.19
C GLN A 226 5.48 12.58 20.92
N VAL A 227 4.65 11.83 20.19
CA VAL A 227 3.76 10.83 20.80
C VAL A 227 4.57 9.71 21.44
N ILE A 228 5.59 9.19 20.79
CA ILE A 228 6.46 8.15 21.34
C ILE A 228 7.17 8.66 22.61
N GLU A 229 7.69 9.88 22.60
CA GLU A 229 8.39 10.45 23.77
C GLU A 229 7.48 10.62 24.97
N LYS A 230 6.24 11.06 24.77
CA LYS A 230 5.31 11.34 25.85
C LYS A 230 4.47 10.14 26.27
N TYR A 231 4.09 9.28 25.33
CA TYR A 231 3.04 8.28 25.53
C TYR A 231 3.47 6.85 25.13
N ALA A 232 4.77 6.53 25.05
CA ALA A 232 5.25 5.19 24.74
C ALA A 232 4.60 4.07 25.58
N PRO A 233 4.41 4.23 26.91
CA PRO A 233 3.74 3.19 27.70
C PRO A 233 2.34 2.83 27.22
N MET A 234 1.58 3.82 26.72
CA MET A 234 0.24 3.59 26.18
C MET A 234 0.30 2.82 24.86
N LEU A 235 1.22 3.16 23.97
CA LEU A 235 1.43 2.43 22.72
C LEU A 235 1.89 0.99 22.97
N TYR A 236 2.75 0.76 23.97
CA TYR A 236 3.14 -0.60 24.40
C TYR A 236 1.95 -1.38 24.94
N LYS A 237 1.14 -0.75 25.77
CA LYS A 237 -0.07 -1.38 26.30
C LYS A 237 -1.03 -1.76 25.18
N TYR A 238 -1.27 -0.85 24.23
CA TYR A 238 -2.12 -1.09 23.07
C TYR A 238 -1.64 -2.31 22.24
N MET A 239 -0.36 -2.38 21.91
CA MET A 239 0.21 -3.53 21.20
C MET A 239 0.11 -4.83 22.00
N LYS A 240 0.32 -4.80 23.32
CA LYS A 240 0.17 -5.98 24.19
C LYS A 240 -1.28 -6.45 24.27
N ASP A 241 -2.23 -5.52 24.39
CA ASP A 241 -3.65 -5.84 24.40
C ASP A 241 -4.06 -6.56 23.10
N ILE A 242 -3.52 -6.16 21.95
CA ILE A 242 -3.72 -6.85 20.66
C ILE A 242 -3.11 -8.26 20.70
N LEU A 243 -1.87 -8.40 21.19
CA LEU A 243 -1.23 -9.72 21.31
C LEU A 243 -1.95 -10.63 22.33
N GLU A 244 -2.71 -10.11 23.25
CA GLU A 244 -3.59 -10.87 24.16
C GLU A 244 -4.96 -11.18 23.54
N GLY A 245 -5.18 -10.79 22.28
CA GLY A 245 -6.45 -11.05 21.57
C GLY A 245 -7.58 -10.10 21.95
N LYS A 246 -7.29 -8.98 22.63
CA LYS A 246 -8.30 -7.96 22.94
C LYS A 246 -8.80 -7.27 21.68
N PRO A 247 -10.07 -6.89 21.62
CA PRO A 247 -10.63 -6.20 20.47
C PRO A 247 -9.94 -4.84 20.24
N ILE A 248 -9.70 -4.52 18.96
CA ILE A 248 -9.17 -3.22 18.56
C ILE A 248 -10.33 -2.20 18.59
N PRO A 249 -10.17 -1.06 19.25
CA PRO A 249 -11.19 -0.01 19.28
C PRO A 249 -11.46 0.53 17.87
N THR A 250 -12.63 1.11 17.64
CA THR A 250 -12.95 1.82 16.39
C THR A 250 -11.91 2.89 16.11
N ILE A 251 -11.33 2.85 14.93
CA ILE A 251 -10.24 3.71 14.53
C ILE A 251 -10.78 4.99 13.91
N MET A 252 -10.21 6.13 14.31
CA MET A 252 -10.46 7.41 13.66
C MET A 252 -9.26 7.81 12.81
N VAL A 253 -9.44 7.84 11.49
CA VAL A 253 -8.45 8.38 10.54
C VAL A 253 -8.74 9.85 10.30
N SER A 254 -7.72 10.62 9.96
CA SER A 254 -7.88 12.04 9.63
C SER A 254 -7.62 12.30 8.15
N SER A 255 -8.27 13.31 7.60
CA SER A 255 -8.03 13.75 6.24
C SER A 255 -7.24 15.06 6.20
N ALA A 256 -6.31 15.16 5.27
CA ALA A 256 -5.56 16.38 4.98
C ALA A 256 -5.31 16.47 3.47
N TRP A 257 -5.23 17.68 2.92
CA TRP A 257 -4.81 17.81 1.52
C TRP A 257 -3.32 17.52 1.38
N LYS A 258 -2.95 17.03 0.20
CA LYS A 258 -1.57 16.74 -0.15
C LYS A 258 -0.98 17.96 -0.87
N GLU A 259 0.01 18.60 -0.27
CA GLU A 259 0.78 19.65 -0.91
C GLU A 259 1.72 18.99 -1.94
N GLU A 260 1.43 19.22 -3.22
CA GLU A 260 2.21 18.65 -4.32
C GLU A 260 2.11 19.53 -5.57
N LEU A 261 3.11 19.44 -6.43
CA LEU A 261 3.04 20.01 -7.76
C LEU A 261 2.07 19.24 -8.65
N ARG A 262 1.13 19.96 -9.25
CA ARG A 262 0.16 19.43 -10.23
C ARG A 262 0.01 20.39 -11.39
N LEU A 263 -0.45 19.87 -12.53
CA LEU A 263 -0.86 20.67 -13.66
C LEU A 263 -1.86 21.74 -13.19
N LEU A 264 -1.65 22.98 -13.61
CA LEU A 264 -2.44 24.13 -13.16
C LEU A 264 -3.92 23.96 -13.51
N GLU A 265 -4.24 23.41 -14.67
CA GLU A 265 -5.62 23.06 -15.07
C GLU A 265 -6.31 22.16 -14.05
N LYS A 266 -5.58 21.12 -13.55
CA LYS A 266 -6.13 20.19 -12.54
C LYS A 266 -6.37 20.88 -11.19
N ILE A 267 -5.53 21.86 -10.85
CA ILE A 267 -5.71 22.67 -9.63
C ILE A 267 -6.93 23.56 -9.77
N LEU A 268 -7.09 24.23 -10.91
CA LEU A 268 -8.23 25.11 -11.22
C LEU A 268 -9.54 24.31 -11.24
N ASP A 269 -9.54 23.09 -11.71
CA ASP A 269 -10.65 22.15 -11.65
C ASP A 269 -10.95 21.63 -10.23
N GLY A 270 -10.16 22.02 -9.23
CA GLY A 270 -10.28 21.54 -7.86
C GLY A 270 -9.92 20.05 -7.70
N LYS A 271 -9.12 19.49 -8.60
CA LYS A 271 -8.63 18.10 -8.53
C LYS A 271 -7.41 18.03 -7.62
N VAL A 272 -7.59 18.30 -6.34
CA VAL A 272 -6.56 18.21 -5.29
C VAL A 272 -6.64 16.83 -4.62
N ARG A 273 -5.51 16.17 -4.43
CA ARG A 273 -5.48 14.88 -3.72
C ARG A 273 -5.44 15.10 -2.21
N THR A 274 -6.11 14.22 -1.47
CA THR A 274 -6.03 14.18 -0.01
C THR A 274 -5.14 13.02 0.45
N MET A 275 -4.53 13.22 1.61
CA MET A 275 -3.88 12.17 2.39
C MET A 275 -4.82 11.76 3.52
N VAL A 276 -4.78 10.48 3.89
CA VAL A 276 -5.54 9.95 5.02
C VAL A 276 -4.57 9.31 6.01
N PRO A 277 -3.90 10.11 6.88
CA PRO A 277 -3.05 9.58 7.92
C PRO A 277 -3.84 8.71 8.89
N VAL A 278 -3.35 7.50 9.12
CA VAL A 278 -3.87 6.63 10.19
C VAL A 278 -3.17 6.94 11.50
N PRO A 279 -3.83 6.76 12.66
CA PRO A 279 -3.24 7.05 13.96
C PRO A 279 -2.05 6.14 14.27
N ILE A 280 -1.12 6.65 15.08
CA ILE A 280 0.16 6.00 15.36
C ILE A 280 0.02 4.61 15.96
N GLU A 281 -0.98 4.36 16.82
CA GLU A 281 -1.23 3.04 17.41
C GLU A 281 -1.57 2.00 16.34
N VAL A 282 -2.27 2.40 15.28
CA VAL A 282 -2.55 1.54 14.12
C VAL A 282 -1.26 1.28 13.33
N VAL A 283 -0.45 2.32 13.11
CA VAL A 283 0.86 2.15 12.47
C VAL A 283 1.73 1.17 13.27
N CYS A 284 1.70 1.25 14.60
CA CYS A 284 2.42 0.33 15.47
C CYS A 284 1.90 -1.11 15.35
N SER A 285 0.58 -1.33 15.33
CA SER A 285 0.00 -2.67 15.23
C SER A 285 0.30 -3.32 13.88
N PHE A 286 0.21 -2.58 12.78
CA PHE A 286 0.60 -3.07 11.46
C PHE A 286 2.10 -3.36 11.38
N GLN A 287 2.94 -2.49 11.93
CA GLN A 287 4.38 -2.73 11.98
C GLN A 287 4.73 -3.95 12.83
N MET A 288 3.97 -4.20 13.90
CA MET A 288 4.12 -5.39 14.74
C MET A 288 3.82 -6.68 13.97
N VAL A 289 2.73 -6.71 13.22
CA VAL A 289 2.24 -7.92 12.55
C VAL A 289 2.92 -8.13 11.19
N PHE A 290 2.96 -7.10 10.36
CA PHE A 290 3.40 -7.20 8.95
C PHE A 290 4.79 -6.61 8.71
N GLY A 291 5.40 -5.93 9.69
CA GLY A 291 6.63 -5.17 9.49
C GLY A 291 7.79 -6.01 8.96
N ASN A 292 8.01 -7.21 9.52
CA ASN A 292 9.06 -8.12 9.03
C ASN A 292 8.74 -8.63 7.60
N MET A 293 7.48 -8.92 7.29
CA MET A 293 7.08 -9.33 5.93
C MET A 293 7.34 -8.21 4.91
N MET A 294 7.01 -6.96 5.26
CA MET A 294 7.27 -5.79 4.41
C MET A 294 8.77 -5.56 4.21
N ASP A 295 9.58 -5.73 5.26
CA ASP A 295 11.04 -5.63 5.16
C ASP A 295 11.61 -6.71 4.23
N ILE A 296 11.12 -7.94 4.32
CA ILE A 296 11.53 -9.04 3.44
C ILE A 296 11.14 -8.74 2.00
N ILE A 297 9.90 -8.32 1.73
CA ILE A 297 9.43 -7.99 0.38
C ILE A 297 10.28 -6.86 -0.22
N SER A 298 10.49 -5.77 0.53
CA SER A 298 11.24 -4.60 0.02
C SER A 298 12.73 -4.86 -0.19
N ASN A 299 13.28 -5.91 0.40
CA ASN A 299 14.67 -6.34 0.18
C ASN A 299 14.78 -7.52 -0.80
N HIS A 300 13.67 -8.04 -1.29
CA HIS A 300 13.66 -9.16 -2.23
C HIS A 300 13.88 -8.69 -3.66
N ASP A 301 14.33 -9.62 -4.52
CA ASP A 301 14.53 -9.30 -5.94
C ASP A 301 13.19 -8.99 -6.62
N PHE A 302 13.05 -7.77 -7.15
CA PHE A 302 11.86 -7.33 -7.86
C PHE A 302 11.51 -8.20 -9.08
N ARG A 303 12.49 -8.89 -9.68
CA ARG A 303 12.27 -9.80 -10.81
C ARG A 303 11.48 -11.04 -10.40
N ILE A 304 11.50 -11.40 -9.13
CA ILE A 304 10.71 -12.51 -8.55
C ILE A 304 9.36 -12.00 -8.09
N THR A 305 9.36 -10.96 -7.24
CA THR A 305 8.13 -10.42 -6.64
C THR A 305 7.28 -9.62 -7.62
N LYS A 306 7.86 -9.17 -8.74
CA LYS A 306 7.26 -8.23 -9.69
C LYS A 306 6.87 -6.88 -9.07
N MET A 307 7.42 -6.56 -7.90
CA MET A 307 7.09 -5.34 -7.16
C MET A 307 8.29 -4.41 -7.05
N ALA A 308 8.04 -3.11 -7.27
CA ALA A 308 9.05 -2.07 -7.10
C ALA A 308 9.15 -1.54 -5.65
N VAL A 309 8.46 -2.17 -4.70
CA VAL A 309 8.58 -1.79 -3.28
C VAL A 309 10.01 -2.08 -2.81
N GLY A 310 10.72 -1.03 -2.37
CA GLY A 310 12.14 -1.12 -2.02
C GLY A 310 13.10 -0.99 -3.21
N PHE A 311 12.60 -0.95 -4.44
CA PHE A 311 13.41 -0.71 -5.64
C PHE A 311 13.98 0.71 -5.66
N SER A 312 15.24 0.84 -6.06
CA SER A 312 15.88 2.13 -6.33
C SER A 312 16.30 2.19 -7.80
N PRO A 313 15.89 3.21 -8.57
CA PRO A 313 16.34 3.37 -9.93
C PRO A 313 17.83 3.75 -10.05
N TYR A 314 18.41 4.23 -8.94
CA TYR A 314 19.82 4.64 -8.87
C TYR A 314 20.76 3.44 -8.72
N PHE A 315 22.05 3.68 -8.85
CA PHE A 315 23.14 2.72 -8.63
C PHE A 315 23.02 1.43 -9.46
N GLY A 316 22.53 1.56 -10.70
CA GLY A 316 22.34 0.44 -11.63
C GLY A 316 20.99 -0.28 -11.50
N GLY A 317 20.10 0.16 -10.60
CA GLY A 317 18.78 -0.45 -10.48
C GLY A 317 17.93 -0.31 -11.75
N TRP A 318 17.95 0.88 -12.39
CA TRP A 318 17.23 1.08 -13.65
C TRP A 318 17.78 0.22 -14.80
N ASP A 319 19.08 0.09 -14.87
CA ASP A 319 19.74 -0.79 -15.83
C ASP A 319 19.32 -2.26 -15.65
N ALA A 320 19.29 -2.73 -14.39
CA ALA A 320 18.80 -4.06 -14.05
C ALA A 320 17.31 -4.25 -14.38
N LEU A 321 16.50 -3.20 -14.19
CA LEU A 321 15.08 -3.20 -14.58
C LEU A 321 14.95 -3.35 -16.10
N GLU A 322 15.67 -2.54 -16.87
CA GLU A 322 15.62 -2.63 -18.33
C GLU A 322 16.09 -3.99 -18.85
N HIS A 323 17.17 -4.55 -18.30
CA HIS A 323 17.62 -5.89 -18.68
C HIS A 323 16.61 -6.99 -18.34
N SER A 324 15.75 -6.79 -17.33
CA SER A 324 14.67 -7.75 -17.04
C SER A 324 13.60 -7.81 -18.15
N PHE A 325 13.56 -6.80 -19.01
CA PHE A 325 12.66 -6.73 -20.16
C PHE A 325 13.32 -7.13 -21.50
N ASP A 326 14.53 -7.70 -21.47
CA ASP A 326 15.17 -8.16 -22.70
C ASP A 326 14.37 -9.33 -23.32
N GLY A 327 14.14 -9.25 -24.62
CA GLY A 327 13.33 -10.24 -25.37
C GLY A 327 11.81 -9.99 -25.34
N PHE A 328 11.37 -8.87 -24.78
CA PHE A 328 9.99 -8.41 -24.86
C PHE A 328 9.88 -7.21 -25.80
N ASP A 329 8.85 -7.19 -26.66
CA ASP A 329 8.75 -6.23 -27.77
C ASP A 329 7.53 -5.31 -27.67
N LYS A 330 6.52 -5.67 -26.86
CA LYS A 330 5.27 -4.93 -26.71
C LYS A 330 5.09 -4.57 -25.25
N TYR A 331 4.74 -3.34 -24.96
CA TYR A 331 4.64 -2.85 -23.60
C TYR A 331 3.29 -2.20 -23.33
N VAL A 332 2.86 -2.32 -22.09
CA VAL A 332 1.66 -1.67 -21.53
C VAL A 332 2.05 -0.99 -20.23
N GLU A 333 1.55 0.20 -20.03
CA GLU A 333 1.57 0.89 -18.73
C GLU A 333 0.14 0.99 -18.17
N THR A 334 -0.02 1.03 -16.85
CA THR A 334 -1.32 1.23 -16.23
C THR A 334 -1.42 2.62 -15.60
N ASP A 335 -2.59 3.23 -15.73
CA ASP A 335 -3.01 4.41 -14.98
C ASP A 335 -4.44 4.17 -14.48
N ILE A 336 -4.57 3.73 -13.24
CA ILE A 336 -5.85 3.42 -12.63
C ILE A 336 -6.29 4.64 -11.82
N SER A 337 -7.38 5.27 -12.28
CA SER A 337 -7.90 6.48 -11.64
C SER A 337 -8.32 6.22 -10.20
N LYS A 338 -7.86 7.06 -9.26
CA LYS A 338 -8.27 7.02 -7.84
C LYS A 338 -8.07 5.66 -7.18
N TYR A 339 -7.01 4.94 -7.51
CA TYR A 339 -6.74 3.55 -7.14
C TYR A 339 -7.05 3.24 -5.67
N ASP A 340 -6.52 4.03 -4.73
CA ASP A 340 -6.72 3.81 -3.29
C ASP A 340 -8.21 3.69 -2.90
N SER A 341 -9.07 4.51 -3.48
CA SER A 341 -10.50 4.47 -3.16
C SER A 341 -11.23 3.26 -3.74
N HIS A 342 -10.61 2.57 -4.70
CA HIS A 342 -11.15 1.38 -5.36
C HIS A 342 -10.73 0.07 -4.67
N VAL A 343 -9.76 0.11 -3.76
CA VAL A 343 -9.36 -1.04 -2.94
C VAL A 343 -10.35 -1.23 -1.80
N ARG A 344 -11.52 -1.81 -2.10
CA ARG A 344 -12.63 -1.99 -1.16
C ARG A 344 -12.44 -3.18 -0.22
N ASN A 345 -13.28 -3.26 0.81
CA ASN A 345 -13.19 -4.28 1.86
C ASN A 345 -13.34 -5.71 1.32
N ASN A 346 -14.15 -5.95 0.27
CA ASN A 346 -14.27 -7.24 -0.38
C ASN A 346 -12.94 -7.71 -0.98
N ILE A 347 -12.27 -6.87 -1.77
CA ILE A 347 -10.95 -7.18 -2.35
C ILE A 347 -9.91 -7.39 -1.23
N LYS A 348 -9.89 -6.52 -0.22
CA LYS A 348 -9.02 -6.68 0.95
C LYS A 348 -9.26 -8.02 1.65
N THR A 349 -10.53 -8.43 1.81
CA THR A 349 -10.88 -9.71 2.43
C THR A 349 -10.35 -10.89 1.64
N LEU A 350 -10.50 -10.89 0.31
CA LEU A 350 -9.93 -11.91 -0.55
C LEU A 350 -8.40 -11.95 -0.47
N MET A 351 -7.75 -10.78 -0.45
CA MET A 351 -6.30 -10.68 -0.28
C MET A 351 -5.85 -11.22 1.08
N PHE A 352 -6.54 -10.89 2.16
CA PHE A 352 -6.20 -11.47 3.46
C PHE A 352 -6.38 -12.99 3.45
N ASN A 353 -7.54 -13.50 3.07
CA ASN A 353 -7.89 -14.93 3.16
C ASN A 353 -7.02 -15.81 2.26
N HIS A 354 -6.61 -15.33 1.08
CA HIS A 354 -5.93 -16.16 0.08
C HIS A 354 -4.46 -15.80 -0.15
N PHE A 355 -3.99 -14.68 0.42
CA PHE A 355 -2.58 -14.27 0.37
C PHE A 355 -1.99 -14.17 1.78
N TRP A 356 -2.35 -13.16 2.58
CA TRP A 356 -1.67 -12.87 3.86
C TRP A 356 -1.83 -13.96 4.91
N SER A 357 -3.05 -14.50 5.11
CA SER A 357 -3.34 -15.50 6.14
C SER A 357 -2.47 -16.75 6.02
N THR A 358 -2.05 -17.08 4.81
CA THR A 358 -1.31 -18.32 4.50
C THR A 358 0.13 -18.29 4.99
N PHE A 359 0.66 -17.16 5.41
CA PHE A 359 2.04 -17.02 5.88
C PHE A 359 2.19 -17.14 7.39
N PHE A 360 1.10 -17.12 8.15
CA PHE A 360 1.11 -17.31 9.59
C PHE A 360 1.13 -18.80 9.95
N VAL A 361 1.90 -19.14 10.99
CA VAL A 361 2.12 -20.55 11.38
C VAL A 361 0.97 -21.09 12.21
N THR A 362 0.40 -20.25 13.06
CA THR A 362 -0.63 -20.65 14.02
C THR A 362 -1.97 -19.93 13.75
N PRO A 363 -3.11 -20.57 14.06
CA PRO A 363 -4.43 -19.92 14.02
C PRO A 363 -4.51 -18.66 14.89
N TYR A 364 -3.72 -18.62 15.97
CA TYR A 364 -3.67 -17.48 16.86
C TYR A 364 -3.01 -16.27 16.20
N GLU A 365 -1.84 -16.45 15.55
CA GLU A 365 -1.17 -15.40 14.78
C GLU A 365 -2.06 -14.89 13.66
N GLU A 366 -2.75 -15.79 12.95
CA GLU A 366 -3.69 -15.42 11.89
C GLU A 366 -4.85 -14.59 12.43
N THR A 367 -5.40 -14.95 13.60
CA THR A 367 -6.48 -14.20 14.24
C THR A 367 -6.03 -12.80 14.62
N ILE A 368 -4.83 -12.65 15.20
CA ILE A 368 -4.26 -11.34 15.52
C ILE A 368 -4.05 -10.53 14.25
N ALA A 369 -3.48 -11.15 13.22
CA ALA A 369 -3.24 -10.49 11.93
C ALA A 369 -4.54 -10.03 11.27
N TRP A 370 -5.60 -10.86 11.31
CA TRP A 370 -6.92 -10.49 10.84
C TRP A 370 -7.48 -9.29 11.61
N ASN A 371 -7.41 -9.31 12.94
CA ASN A 371 -7.93 -8.22 13.76
C ASN A 371 -7.22 -6.89 13.46
N VAL A 372 -5.90 -6.92 13.27
CA VAL A 372 -5.13 -5.74 12.88
C VAL A 372 -5.50 -5.30 11.46
N TYR A 373 -5.53 -6.23 10.51
CA TYR A 373 -5.81 -5.93 9.11
C TYR A 373 -7.21 -5.36 8.89
N SER A 374 -8.23 -5.99 9.49
CA SER A 374 -9.63 -5.58 9.37
C SER A 374 -9.99 -4.34 10.20
N SER A 375 -9.13 -3.92 11.14
CA SER A 375 -9.38 -2.72 11.96
C SER A 375 -9.57 -1.43 11.14
N LEU A 376 -9.08 -1.41 9.91
CA LEU A 376 -9.22 -0.29 8.98
C LEU A 376 -10.38 -0.45 7.96
N TYR A 377 -11.24 -1.47 8.12
CA TYR A 377 -12.40 -1.64 7.23
C TYR A 377 -13.52 -0.65 7.57
N HIS A 378 -13.77 -0.47 8.85
CA HIS A 378 -14.80 0.41 9.36
C HIS A 378 -14.14 1.47 10.25
N VAL A 379 -13.88 2.63 9.67
CA VAL A 379 -13.22 3.74 10.35
C VAL A 379 -14.09 4.97 10.42
N GLN A 380 -13.88 5.76 11.44
CA GLN A 380 -14.38 7.12 11.52
C GLN A 380 -13.45 8.03 10.73
N PHE A 381 -13.97 8.73 9.72
CA PHE A 381 -13.20 9.58 8.83
C PHE A 381 -13.35 11.04 9.24
N LEU A 382 -12.36 11.56 9.94
CA LEU A 382 -12.33 12.93 10.45
C LEU A 382 -11.87 13.90 9.37
N LEU A 383 -12.72 14.87 9.06
CA LEU A 383 -12.41 15.98 8.17
C LEU A 383 -11.77 17.16 8.94
N PRO A 384 -11.03 18.04 8.24
CA PRO A 384 -10.34 19.16 8.91
C PRO A 384 -11.26 20.21 9.58
N ASP A 385 -12.52 20.22 9.27
CA ASP A 385 -13.55 21.07 9.89
C ASP A 385 -14.22 20.43 11.11
N GLY A 386 -13.76 19.23 11.50
CA GLY A 386 -14.29 18.49 12.63
C GLY A 386 -15.42 17.54 12.29
N ASN A 387 -15.95 17.55 11.06
CA ASN A 387 -16.98 16.59 10.67
C ASN A 387 -16.40 15.17 10.60
N VAL A 388 -17.19 14.21 11.08
CA VAL A 388 -16.83 12.80 11.07
C VAL A 388 -17.79 12.05 10.15
N LEU A 389 -17.23 11.39 9.15
CA LEU A 389 -17.94 10.59 8.18
C LEU A 389 -17.64 9.09 8.36
N TYR A 390 -18.51 8.28 7.81
CA TYR A 390 -18.29 6.84 7.66
C TYR A 390 -18.59 6.43 6.22
N PHE A 391 -17.71 5.64 5.62
CA PHE A 391 -17.85 5.08 4.29
C PHE A 391 -18.01 3.56 4.42
N PRO A 392 -19.23 3.00 4.25
CA PRO A 392 -19.51 1.58 4.49
C PRO A 392 -18.65 0.62 3.66
N ASP A 393 -18.39 0.96 2.38
CA ASP A 393 -17.60 0.13 1.48
C ASP A 393 -16.08 0.23 1.75
N GLY A 394 -15.69 1.17 2.61
CA GLY A 394 -14.30 1.41 2.94
C GLY A 394 -13.48 1.97 1.78
N GLY A 395 -12.22 1.60 1.75
CA GLY A 395 -11.21 2.01 0.77
C GLY A 395 -9.82 1.78 1.33
N ARG A 396 -8.80 2.07 0.55
CA ARG A 396 -7.43 2.14 1.03
C ARG A 396 -7.16 3.54 1.58
N TRP A 397 -6.75 3.60 2.83
CA TRP A 397 -6.34 4.86 3.44
C TRP A 397 -4.86 5.09 3.10
N SER A 398 -4.53 6.18 2.45
CA SER A 398 -3.16 6.42 1.93
C SER A 398 -2.05 6.37 2.99
N GLY A 399 -2.39 6.49 4.26
CA GLY A 399 -1.48 6.34 5.41
C GLY A 399 -1.42 4.94 6.02
N GLU A 400 -2.12 3.95 5.48
CA GLU A 400 -1.98 2.55 5.90
C GLU A 400 -0.55 2.06 5.65
N PRO A 401 0.07 1.35 6.59
CA PRO A 401 1.44 0.86 6.40
C PRO A 401 1.61 -0.10 5.23
N LEU A 402 0.56 -0.85 4.85
CA LEU A 402 0.58 -1.77 3.72
C LEU A 402 0.29 -1.12 2.36
N THR A 403 -0.09 0.17 2.31
CA THR A 403 -0.59 0.80 1.08
C THR A 403 0.29 0.54 -0.15
N ALA A 404 1.58 0.87 -0.10
CA ALA A 404 2.46 0.69 -1.24
C ALA A 404 2.63 -0.79 -1.61
N CYS A 405 2.82 -1.65 -0.61
CA CYS A 405 3.05 -3.07 -0.81
C CYS A 405 1.79 -3.77 -1.34
N GLU A 406 0.67 -3.59 -0.67
CA GLU A 406 -0.55 -4.31 -1.01
C GLU A 406 -1.23 -3.76 -2.26
N ASN A 407 -1.15 -2.45 -2.52
CA ASN A 407 -1.61 -1.89 -3.78
C ASN A 407 -0.83 -2.48 -4.97
N SER A 408 0.49 -2.64 -4.85
CA SER A 408 1.31 -3.30 -5.86
C SER A 408 0.92 -4.78 -6.05
N LEU A 409 0.65 -5.49 -4.95
CA LEU A 409 0.18 -6.88 -4.99
C LEU A 409 -1.19 -6.99 -5.66
N ILE A 410 -2.13 -6.11 -5.32
CA ILE A 410 -3.47 -6.11 -5.92
C ILE A 410 -3.37 -5.82 -7.41
N ASN A 411 -2.55 -4.84 -7.83
CA ASN A 411 -2.35 -4.55 -9.24
C ASN A 411 -1.77 -5.76 -10.00
N TYR A 412 -0.83 -6.46 -9.38
CA TYR A 412 -0.31 -7.71 -9.95
C TYR A 412 -1.38 -8.81 -10.03
N VAL A 413 -2.20 -8.96 -9.01
CA VAL A 413 -3.34 -9.91 -9.01
C VAL A 413 -4.34 -9.58 -10.12
N LEU A 414 -4.70 -8.30 -10.28
CA LEU A 414 -5.60 -7.84 -11.35
C LEU A 414 -5.03 -8.13 -12.75
N PHE A 415 -3.74 -7.92 -12.95
CA PHE A 415 -3.07 -8.29 -14.19
C PHE A 415 -3.17 -9.80 -14.48
N VAL A 416 -2.89 -10.64 -13.47
CA VAL A 416 -3.00 -12.10 -13.61
C VAL A 416 -4.46 -12.52 -13.84
N TYR A 417 -5.41 -11.92 -13.13
CA TYR A 417 -6.85 -12.15 -13.35
C TYR A 417 -7.26 -11.84 -14.79
N ALA A 418 -6.83 -10.69 -15.30
CA ALA A 418 -7.12 -10.27 -16.67
C ALA A 418 -6.49 -11.22 -17.72
N CYS A 419 -5.28 -11.73 -17.45
CA CYS A 419 -4.64 -12.75 -18.28
C CYS A 419 -5.44 -14.07 -18.27
N HIS A 420 -5.80 -14.57 -17.08
CA HIS A 420 -6.61 -15.79 -16.95
C HIS A 420 -7.96 -15.66 -17.66
N LYS A 421 -8.60 -14.49 -17.57
CA LYS A 421 -9.88 -14.21 -18.21
C LYS A 421 -9.78 -14.25 -19.74
N GLN A 422 -8.63 -13.94 -20.30
CA GLN A 422 -8.31 -14.07 -21.72
C GLN A 422 -7.82 -15.47 -22.11
N GLY A 423 -7.81 -16.42 -21.18
CA GLY A 423 -7.42 -17.81 -21.43
C GLY A 423 -5.92 -18.08 -21.37
N PHE A 424 -5.08 -17.11 -20.92
CA PHE A 424 -3.66 -17.34 -20.76
C PHE A 424 -3.36 -18.28 -19.59
N SER A 425 -2.43 -19.21 -19.80
CA SER A 425 -1.99 -20.15 -18.77
C SER A 425 -1.05 -19.51 -17.76
N ASP A 426 -0.90 -20.14 -16.57
CA ASP A 426 0.12 -19.78 -15.58
C ASP A 426 1.54 -19.76 -16.20
N GLU A 427 1.83 -20.72 -17.08
CA GLU A 427 3.14 -20.85 -17.76
C GLU A 427 3.38 -19.68 -18.69
N TYR A 428 2.38 -19.27 -19.47
CA TYR A 428 2.47 -18.09 -20.34
C TYR A 428 2.75 -16.82 -19.51
N ILE A 429 2.02 -16.62 -18.40
CA ILE A 429 2.20 -15.44 -17.55
C ILE A 429 3.63 -15.39 -16.98
N LEU A 430 4.21 -16.54 -16.60
CA LEU A 430 5.57 -16.60 -16.07
C LEU A 430 6.67 -16.39 -17.10
N ASN A 431 6.51 -16.93 -18.33
CA ASN A 431 7.56 -17.03 -19.31
C ASN A 431 7.46 -15.98 -20.43
N ASP A 432 6.24 -15.58 -20.78
CA ASP A 432 5.97 -14.72 -21.93
C ASP A 432 5.49 -13.32 -21.54
N THR A 433 5.42 -13.03 -20.23
CA THR A 433 5.22 -11.66 -19.72
C THR A 433 6.30 -11.29 -18.70
N GLN A 434 6.67 -10.03 -18.69
CA GLN A 434 7.51 -9.42 -17.66
C GLN A 434 6.82 -8.16 -17.15
N CYS A 435 6.63 -8.08 -15.84
CA CYS A 435 5.92 -6.95 -15.24
C CYS A 435 6.67 -6.40 -14.02
N ILE A 436 6.40 -5.13 -13.72
CA ILE A 436 6.77 -4.50 -12.46
C ILE A 436 5.64 -3.56 -12.02
N PHE A 437 5.32 -3.58 -10.72
CA PHE A 437 4.20 -2.85 -10.13
C PHE A 437 4.65 -1.97 -8.96
N MET A 438 4.12 -0.75 -8.90
CA MET A 438 4.28 0.17 -7.77
C MET A 438 2.97 0.91 -7.50
N GLY A 439 2.13 0.37 -6.62
CA GLY A 439 0.79 0.88 -6.41
C GLY A 439 -0.07 0.71 -7.66
N ASP A 440 -0.63 1.82 -8.16
CA ASP A 440 -1.37 1.93 -9.41
C ASP A 440 -0.49 1.89 -10.66
N ASP A 441 0.76 2.29 -10.53
CA ASP A 441 1.73 2.27 -11.63
C ASP A 441 2.17 0.85 -11.96
N ALA A 442 2.14 0.49 -13.24
CA ALA A 442 2.72 -0.76 -13.73
C ALA A 442 3.33 -0.60 -15.11
N ARG A 443 4.38 -1.38 -15.35
CA ARG A 443 4.95 -1.61 -16.67
C ARG A 443 4.94 -3.11 -16.94
N CYS A 444 4.25 -3.54 -18.00
CA CYS A 444 4.15 -4.92 -18.42
C CYS A 444 4.67 -5.07 -19.84
N GLY A 445 5.60 -6.02 -20.03
CA GLY A 445 6.15 -6.39 -21.34
C GLY A 445 5.59 -7.74 -21.78
N PHE A 446 5.32 -7.88 -23.07
CA PHE A 446 4.83 -9.09 -23.71
C PHE A 446 5.74 -9.46 -24.88
N ARG A 447 5.82 -10.75 -25.19
CA ARG A 447 6.46 -11.20 -26.42
C ARG A 447 5.63 -10.77 -27.65
N ARG A 448 6.29 -10.62 -28.80
CA ARG A 448 5.68 -10.10 -30.04
C ARG A 448 4.42 -10.86 -30.48
N GLU A 449 4.34 -12.14 -30.20
CA GLU A 449 3.25 -13.03 -30.63
C GLU A 449 2.03 -13.05 -29.68
N THR A 450 1.93 -12.09 -28.77
CA THR A 450 0.80 -12.06 -27.84
C THR A 450 -0.54 -11.78 -28.53
N THR A 451 -1.57 -12.52 -28.13
CA THR A 451 -2.98 -12.29 -28.49
C THR A 451 -3.73 -11.46 -27.45
N PHE A 452 -3.00 -10.74 -26.60
CA PHE A 452 -3.56 -9.91 -25.54
C PHE A 452 -4.54 -8.85 -26.07
N SER A 453 -5.73 -8.82 -25.51
CA SER A 453 -6.80 -7.87 -25.84
C SER A 453 -6.90 -6.78 -24.78
N PHE A 454 -6.74 -5.52 -25.20
CA PHE A 454 -6.90 -4.36 -24.31
C PHE A 454 -8.31 -4.20 -23.77
N ASP A 455 -9.33 -4.39 -24.62
CA ASP A 455 -10.73 -4.24 -24.19
C ASP A 455 -11.08 -5.28 -23.14
N SER A 456 -10.67 -6.54 -23.34
CA SER A 456 -10.87 -7.60 -22.34
C SER A 456 -10.08 -7.34 -21.05
N TRP A 457 -8.90 -6.75 -21.15
CA TRP A 457 -8.08 -6.40 -20.02
C TRP A 457 -8.70 -5.27 -19.20
N MET A 458 -9.15 -4.20 -19.86
CA MET A 458 -9.83 -3.08 -19.22
C MET A 458 -11.13 -3.53 -18.56
N ASP A 459 -11.97 -4.32 -19.25
CA ASP A 459 -13.20 -4.87 -18.69
C ASP A 459 -12.92 -5.75 -17.46
N ALA A 460 -11.85 -6.55 -17.47
CA ALA A 460 -11.47 -7.36 -16.31
C ALA A 460 -11.11 -6.52 -15.08
N TYR A 461 -10.39 -5.41 -15.26
CA TYR A 461 -10.10 -4.48 -14.18
C TYR A 461 -11.36 -3.75 -13.69
N GLU A 462 -12.20 -3.29 -14.60
CA GLU A 462 -13.45 -2.62 -14.27
C GLU A 462 -14.44 -3.51 -13.53
N GLN A 463 -14.52 -4.80 -13.86
CA GLN A 463 -15.33 -5.78 -13.13
C GLN A 463 -14.89 -5.94 -11.67
N CYS A 464 -13.61 -5.74 -11.39
CA CYS A 464 -13.06 -5.71 -10.03
C CYS A 464 -13.19 -4.32 -9.37
N GLY A 465 -13.83 -3.35 -10.01
CA GLY A 465 -14.00 -2.00 -9.50
C GLY A 465 -12.85 -1.03 -9.82
N PHE A 466 -11.89 -1.39 -10.67
CA PHE A 466 -10.71 -0.57 -10.98
C PHE A 466 -10.79 0.00 -12.42
N PRO A 467 -11.27 1.24 -12.59
CA PRO A 467 -11.38 1.84 -13.92
C PRO A 467 -10.00 2.20 -14.47
N VAL A 468 -9.69 1.68 -15.65
CA VAL A 468 -8.45 1.96 -16.38
C VAL A 468 -8.66 3.13 -17.35
N GLY A 469 -7.70 4.06 -17.40
CA GLY A 469 -7.79 5.23 -18.27
C GLY A 469 -7.80 4.88 -19.77
N GLU A 470 -8.54 5.65 -20.57
CA GLU A 470 -8.74 5.39 -22.01
C GLU A 470 -7.46 5.53 -22.87
N THR A 471 -6.43 6.19 -22.34
CA THR A 471 -5.19 6.48 -23.10
C THR A 471 -4.33 5.23 -23.36
N GLN A 472 -4.67 4.10 -22.77
CA GLN A 472 -3.83 2.90 -22.72
C GLN A 472 -4.26 1.77 -23.67
N LYS A 473 -5.03 2.08 -24.70
CA LYS A 473 -5.58 1.08 -25.63
C LYS A 473 -4.62 0.62 -26.73
N LYS A 474 -3.31 0.77 -26.54
CA LYS A 474 -2.30 0.34 -27.53
C LYS A 474 -1.02 -0.15 -26.86
N PHE A 475 -0.35 -1.05 -27.55
CA PHE A 475 1.02 -1.38 -27.18
C PHE A 475 1.96 -0.20 -27.45
N LEU A 476 2.86 0.01 -26.51
CA LEU A 476 3.95 0.98 -26.60
C LEU A 476 5.25 0.26 -26.99
N GLU A 477 6.16 1.01 -27.59
CA GLU A 477 7.54 0.56 -27.79
C GLU A 477 8.32 0.68 -26.46
N ARG A 478 9.43 -0.06 -26.35
CA ARG A 478 10.23 -0.16 -25.12
C ARG A 478 10.59 1.18 -24.48
N PHE A 479 10.94 2.16 -25.30
CA PHE A 479 11.42 3.47 -24.82
C PHE A 479 10.31 4.53 -24.72
N ASP A 480 9.10 4.19 -25.15
CA ASP A 480 7.92 5.06 -25.01
C ASP A 480 7.16 4.81 -23.72
N VAL A 481 7.32 3.61 -23.14
CA VAL A 481 6.66 3.24 -21.88
C VAL A 481 7.32 3.94 -20.69
N SER A 482 6.50 4.39 -19.76
CA SER A 482 6.95 4.99 -18.52
C SER A 482 6.72 4.06 -17.33
N PHE A 483 7.40 4.35 -16.22
CA PHE A 483 7.17 3.72 -14.94
C PHE A 483 7.56 4.69 -13.81
N CYS A 484 6.63 4.95 -12.89
CA CYS A 484 6.82 5.91 -11.80
C CYS A 484 7.31 7.29 -12.27
N SER A 485 6.71 7.80 -13.36
CA SER A 485 7.07 9.07 -14.01
C SER A 485 8.53 9.11 -14.54
N LEU A 486 9.13 7.97 -14.80
CA LEU A 486 10.46 7.83 -15.41
C LEU A 486 10.37 7.10 -16.74
N LYS A 487 11.20 7.50 -17.71
CA LYS A 487 11.39 6.82 -19.00
C LYS A 487 12.85 6.46 -19.21
N THR A 488 13.08 5.44 -20.02
CA THR A 488 14.42 5.04 -20.45
C THR A 488 14.87 5.86 -21.64
N LEU A 489 16.09 6.38 -21.59
CA LEU A 489 16.70 6.96 -22.79
C LEU A 489 16.95 5.88 -23.84
N PRO A 490 16.59 6.11 -25.12
CA PRO A 490 16.82 5.14 -26.20
C PRO A 490 18.32 4.82 -26.42
N ARG A 491 19.20 5.67 -25.90
CA ARG A 491 20.64 5.51 -26.02
C ARG A 491 21.26 5.12 -24.70
N GLN A 492 22.00 4.01 -24.69
CA GLN A 492 22.80 3.61 -23.54
C GLN A 492 23.94 4.60 -23.27
N TYR A 493 24.21 4.87 -22.01
CA TYR A 493 25.36 5.64 -21.56
C TYR A 493 26.37 4.71 -20.87
N LEU A 494 27.59 4.67 -21.40
CA LEU A 494 28.62 3.73 -20.93
C LEU A 494 28.17 2.26 -20.89
N GLY A 495 27.37 1.85 -21.89
CA GLY A 495 26.84 0.48 -21.97
C GLY A 495 25.71 0.16 -21.01
N ARG A 496 25.09 1.17 -20.37
CA ARG A 496 23.99 1.01 -19.41
C ARG A 496 22.78 1.80 -19.82
N TYR A 497 21.60 1.27 -19.50
CA TYR A 497 20.35 2.01 -19.60
C TYR A 497 20.26 3.05 -18.49
N VAL A 498 19.86 4.26 -18.85
CA VAL A 498 19.65 5.36 -17.94
C VAL A 498 18.22 5.88 -18.05
N PHE A 499 17.70 6.40 -16.96
CA PHE A 499 16.36 6.97 -16.92
C PHE A 499 16.38 8.49 -16.97
N VAL A 500 15.25 9.04 -17.42
CA VAL A 500 14.94 10.47 -17.36
C VAL A 500 13.52 10.67 -16.88
N PRO A 501 13.22 11.78 -16.20
CA PRO A 501 11.84 12.16 -15.90
C PRO A 501 11.04 12.37 -17.18
N ILE A 502 9.73 12.07 -17.15
CA ILE A 502 8.87 12.12 -18.33
C ILE A 502 8.59 13.55 -18.76
N ASP A 503 8.53 14.48 -17.82
CA ASP A 503 8.01 15.82 -18.08
C ASP A 503 8.77 16.92 -17.34
N THR A 504 8.38 18.14 -17.64
CA THR A 504 8.85 19.38 -17.00
C THR A 504 8.51 19.47 -15.51
N LYS A 505 7.75 18.52 -14.96
CA LYS A 505 7.37 18.49 -13.54
C LYS A 505 8.59 18.51 -12.62
N MET A 506 9.67 17.83 -13.00
CA MET A 506 10.90 17.86 -12.21
C MET A 506 11.53 19.27 -12.22
N LEU A 507 11.55 19.93 -13.38
CA LEU A 507 12.05 21.30 -13.50
C LEU A 507 11.20 22.27 -12.67
N SER A 508 9.87 22.09 -12.69
CA SER A 508 8.96 22.85 -11.84
C SER A 508 9.13 22.57 -10.35
N SER A 509 9.67 21.41 -9.96
CA SER A 509 9.95 21.07 -8.55
C SER A 509 11.23 21.70 -8.02
N LEU A 510 12.07 22.23 -8.89
CA LEU A 510 13.29 22.97 -8.51
C LEU A 510 12.99 24.45 -8.20
N ARG A 511 11.80 24.92 -8.50
CA ARG A 511 11.28 26.23 -8.13
C ARG A 511 10.59 26.17 -6.78
#